data_d42b349d1155d3afbac2daf960079177
#
_entry.id   d42b349d1155d3afbac2daf960079177
#
_cell.length_a   1.000
_cell.length_b   1.000
_cell.length_c   1.000
_cell.angle_alpha   90.00
_cell.angle_beta   90.00
_cell.angle_gamma   90.00
#
_symmetry.space_group_name_H-M   'P 1'
#
loop_
_entity.id
_entity.type
_entity.pdbx_description
1 polymer ?
#
loop_
_entity_poly.entity_id
_entity_poly.type
_entity_poly.pdbx_seq_one_letter_code
_entity_poly.pdbx_strand_id
1 'polypeptide(L)'
;LPTWDHGQKYPPLEPFNYIEHGKDADPTFKDLLPEGSKIQKLTPSIGSEVTGVQLSKLSAAGRDQLALLVAQRKVVAFRDQDFADIPAKDQLEFGSYFGRHHIHPTSGSPEGLPELHIVHRYGPTGSEIDSFFANRNSAVSWHSDVSYEAQPPGVTFLHVFDTPEVGGDTLFGNQVEAYNRLSEPLKERLHGLKAVHSGFEQAQFSRDRGGVVRREPVKNEHPIVRTHPATGEKALYINAGCKLTKRGERRG
;
A
#
# COMPACT_ATOMS: atom_id res chain seq x y z
N LEU A 1 12.00 11.30 -14.06
CA LEU A 1 11.85 10.04 -14.80
C LEU A 1 12.41 8.89 -13.98
N PRO A 2 11.85 7.70 -14.06
CA PRO A 2 12.39 6.53 -13.36
C PRO A 2 13.73 6.12 -13.94
N THR A 3 14.65 5.69 -13.07
CA THR A 3 15.91 5.07 -13.43
C THR A 3 15.86 3.57 -13.13
N TRP A 4 16.68 2.79 -13.87
CA TRP A 4 16.71 1.34 -13.83
C TRP A 4 18.15 0.86 -13.71
N ASP A 5 18.74 1.02 -12.52
CA ASP A 5 20.10 0.55 -12.26
C ASP A 5 20.09 -0.94 -11.92
N HIS A 6 20.57 -1.78 -12.84
CA HIS A 6 20.68 -3.23 -12.69
C HIS A 6 21.78 -3.64 -11.71
N GLY A 7 22.75 -2.78 -11.47
CA GLY A 7 23.84 -2.99 -10.51
C GLY A 7 23.43 -2.79 -9.06
N GLN A 8 22.32 -2.06 -8.83
CA GLN A 8 21.86 -1.74 -7.49
C GLN A 8 21.20 -2.96 -6.82
N LYS A 9 21.79 -3.39 -5.71
CA LYS A 9 21.31 -4.53 -4.92
C LYS A 9 21.16 -4.16 -3.46
N TYR A 10 20.09 -4.65 -2.84
CA TYR A 10 19.79 -4.45 -1.43
C TYR A 10 19.75 -5.78 -0.68
N PRO A 11 20.16 -5.79 0.59
CA PRO A 11 20.05 -6.98 1.43
C PRO A 11 18.57 -7.34 1.69
N PRO A 12 18.30 -8.55 2.19
CA PRO A 12 17.00 -8.89 2.76
C PRO A 12 16.56 -7.89 3.83
N LEU A 13 15.24 -7.71 3.96
CA LEU A 13 14.70 -6.83 5.00
C LEU A 13 14.78 -7.51 6.36
N GLU A 14 15.48 -6.89 7.30
CA GLU A 14 15.50 -7.33 8.68
C GLU A 14 14.23 -6.90 9.42
N PRO A 15 13.73 -7.69 10.37
CA PRO A 15 12.61 -7.29 11.23
C PRO A 15 12.90 -5.99 11.98
N PHE A 16 11.87 -5.18 12.20
CA PHE A 16 11.96 -3.96 12.99
C PHE A 16 10.75 -3.82 13.92
N ASN A 17 10.92 -3.06 14.99
CA ASN A 17 9.81 -2.74 15.89
C ASN A 17 8.91 -1.69 15.23
N TYR A 18 7.67 -2.09 14.95
CA TYR A 18 6.65 -1.20 14.41
C TYR A 18 5.81 -0.59 15.53
N ILE A 19 5.57 0.69 15.42
CA ILE A 19 4.67 1.44 16.31
C ILE A 19 3.42 1.80 15.51
N GLU A 20 2.25 1.38 16.00
CA GLU A 20 0.97 1.77 15.42
C GLU A 20 0.54 3.13 15.97
N HIS A 21 0.84 4.18 15.24
CA HIS A 21 0.59 5.56 15.64
C HIS A 21 -0.90 5.89 15.81
N GLY A 22 -1.77 5.24 15.05
CA GLY A 22 -3.21 5.46 15.15
C GLY A 22 -3.86 4.87 16.40
N LYS A 23 -3.16 4.00 17.15
CA LYS A 23 -3.77 3.25 18.26
C LYS A 23 -4.25 4.12 19.41
N ASP A 24 -3.42 5.10 19.78
CA ASP A 24 -3.67 5.98 20.93
C ASP A 24 -3.96 7.43 20.49
N ALA A 25 -4.22 7.65 19.20
CA ALA A 25 -4.49 8.96 18.64
C ALA A 25 -5.85 9.52 19.11
N ASP A 26 -5.90 10.84 19.27
CA ASP A 26 -7.14 11.55 19.65
C ASP A 26 -8.21 11.41 18.53
N PRO A 27 -9.34 10.75 18.80
CA PRO A 27 -10.37 10.50 17.79
C PRO A 27 -11.18 11.74 17.41
N THR A 28 -10.92 12.89 18.02
CA THR A 28 -11.55 14.17 17.64
C THR A 28 -10.93 14.78 16.40
N PHE A 29 -9.73 14.33 16.00
CA PHE A 29 -8.98 14.82 14.83
C PHE A 29 -8.67 16.32 14.80
N LYS A 30 -8.65 17.00 15.94
CA LYS A 30 -8.44 18.45 16.04
C LYS A 30 -7.08 18.92 15.53
N ASP A 31 -6.04 18.05 15.63
CA ASP A 31 -4.69 18.35 15.19
C ASP A 31 -4.46 17.99 13.70
N LEU A 32 -5.31 17.14 13.14
CA LEU A 32 -5.32 16.78 11.71
C LEU A 32 -6.25 17.71 10.92
N LEU A 33 -7.43 18.01 11.48
CA LEU A 33 -8.51 18.76 10.82
C LEU A 33 -8.71 20.12 11.53
N PRO A 34 -7.84 21.10 11.28
CA PRO A 34 -7.96 22.43 11.87
C PRO A 34 -9.23 23.15 11.41
N GLU A 35 -9.57 24.25 12.08
CA GLU A 35 -10.70 25.10 11.67
C GLU A 35 -10.58 25.52 10.21
N GLY A 36 -11.69 25.44 9.48
CA GLY A 36 -11.76 25.71 8.04
C GLY A 36 -11.49 24.51 7.13
N SER A 37 -10.94 23.40 7.66
CA SER A 37 -10.82 22.17 6.88
C SER A 37 -12.18 21.50 6.68
N LYS A 38 -12.27 20.67 5.62
CA LYS A 38 -13.49 19.90 5.33
C LYS A 38 -13.13 18.45 5.09
N ILE A 39 -13.95 17.54 5.60
CA ILE A 39 -13.89 16.12 5.31
C ILE A 39 -15.21 15.64 4.75
N GLN A 40 -15.16 14.96 3.60
CA GLN A 40 -16.31 14.35 2.95
C GLN A 40 -16.09 12.84 2.82
N LYS A 41 -17.06 12.04 3.23
CA LYS A 41 -17.07 10.60 2.96
C LYS A 41 -17.43 10.36 1.49
N LEU A 42 -16.59 9.64 0.77
CA LEU A 42 -16.86 9.30 -0.63
C LEU A 42 -17.85 8.13 -0.76
N THR A 43 -17.75 7.18 0.15
CA THR A 43 -18.71 6.08 0.29
C THR A 43 -18.97 5.79 1.78
N PRO A 44 -20.01 5.03 2.14
CA PRO A 44 -20.29 4.70 3.54
C PRO A 44 -19.13 3.98 4.25
N SER A 45 -18.45 3.05 3.56
CA SER A 45 -17.50 2.11 4.18
C SER A 45 -16.04 2.34 3.81
N ILE A 46 -15.74 3.10 2.75
CA ILE A 46 -14.38 3.35 2.28
C ILE A 46 -14.28 4.72 1.62
N GLY A 47 -13.15 5.36 1.83
CA GLY A 47 -12.78 6.61 1.18
C GLY A 47 -13.33 7.85 1.88
N SER A 48 -12.44 8.81 2.06
CA SER A 48 -12.77 10.19 2.41
C SER A 48 -11.91 11.15 1.62
N GLU A 49 -12.45 12.33 1.35
CA GLU A 49 -11.71 13.44 0.78
C GLU A 49 -11.57 14.54 1.82
N VAL A 50 -10.38 15.11 1.94
CA VAL A 50 -10.04 16.19 2.87
C VAL A 50 -9.51 17.37 2.08
N THR A 51 -10.00 18.57 2.43
CA THR A 51 -9.52 19.86 1.90
C THR A 51 -9.15 20.79 3.02
N GLY A 52 -8.25 21.74 2.75
CA GLY A 52 -7.82 22.76 3.73
C GLY A 52 -6.77 22.25 4.72
N VAL A 53 -6.12 21.12 4.46
CA VAL A 53 -5.05 20.56 5.27
C VAL A 53 -3.80 20.39 4.43
N GLN A 54 -2.63 20.78 4.95
CA GLN A 54 -1.32 20.47 4.35
C GLN A 54 -0.61 19.42 5.21
N LEU A 55 -0.42 18.23 4.63
CA LEU A 55 0.20 17.10 5.33
C LEU A 55 1.64 17.40 5.75
N SER A 56 2.38 18.16 4.93
CA SER A 56 3.76 18.58 5.23
C SER A 56 3.90 19.38 6.53
N LYS A 57 2.81 20.00 6.99
CA LYS A 57 2.76 20.88 8.17
C LYS A 57 2.19 20.22 9.43
N LEU A 58 1.84 18.94 9.35
CA LEU A 58 1.26 18.24 10.49
C LEU A 58 2.24 18.09 11.64
N SER A 59 1.76 18.38 12.84
CA SER A 59 2.43 18.03 14.10
C SER A 59 2.49 16.49 14.27
N ALA A 60 3.24 16.02 15.26
CA ALA A 60 3.25 14.60 15.62
C ALA A 60 1.83 14.10 15.96
N ALA A 61 1.07 14.85 16.77
CA ALA A 61 -0.33 14.52 17.08
C ALA A 61 -1.22 14.47 15.83
N GLY A 62 -1.03 15.39 14.88
CA GLY A 62 -1.73 15.37 13.60
C GLY A 62 -1.39 14.16 12.74
N ARG A 63 -0.13 13.71 12.77
CA ARG A 63 0.31 12.47 12.07
C ARG A 63 -0.29 11.22 12.72
N ASP A 64 -0.36 11.14 14.05
CA ASP A 64 -1.03 10.05 14.75
C ASP A 64 -2.52 9.99 14.39
N GLN A 65 -3.18 11.15 14.35
CA GLN A 65 -4.57 11.27 13.94
C GLN A 65 -4.75 10.90 12.45
N LEU A 66 -3.79 11.23 11.59
CA LEU A 66 -3.79 10.79 10.19
C LEU A 66 -3.75 9.25 10.10
N ALA A 67 -2.89 8.60 10.87
CA ALA A 67 -2.83 7.13 10.93
C ALA A 67 -4.17 6.53 11.35
N LEU A 68 -4.82 7.10 12.38
CA LEU A 68 -6.16 6.67 12.82
C LEU A 68 -7.23 6.89 11.76
N LEU A 69 -7.26 8.07 11.12
CA LEU A 69 -8.24 8.38 10.08
C LEU A 69 -8.11 7.42 8.88
N VAL A 70 -6.88 7.14 8.45
CA VAL A 70 -6.61 6.16 7.38
C VAL A 70 -7.03 4.76 7.82
N ALA A 71 -6.74 4.35 9.05
CA ALA A 71 -7.19 3.06 9.58
C ALA A 71 -8.72 2.93 9.59
N GLN A 72 -9.45 4.01 9.92
CA GLN A 72 -10.91 4.03 9.91
C GLN A 72 -11.51 4.11 8.51
N ARG A 73 -10.95 4.96 7.64
CA ARG A 73 -11.50 5.25 6.30
C ARG A 73 -10.88 4.43 5.18
N LYS A 74 -9.78 3.69 5.44
CA LYS A 74 -9.01 2.81 4.54
C LYS A 74 -8.27 3.57 3.44
N VAL A 75 -8.89 4.60 2.86
CA VAL A 75 -8.30 5.51 1.87
C VAL A 75 -8.74 6.93 2.20
N VAL A 76 -7.79 7.86 2.19
CA VAL A 76 -8.07 9.28 2.37
C VAL A 76 -7.34 10.07 1.29
N ALA A 77 -8.07 10.84 0.51
CA ALA A 77 -7.52 11.75 -0.48
C ALA A 77 -7.41 13.16 0.12
N PHE A 78 -6.23 13.75 0.00
CA PHE A 78 -5.97 15.14 0.40
C PHE A 78 -5.77 15.98 -0.85
N ARG A 79 -6.54 17.07 -1.00
CA ARG A 79 -6.45 17.96 -2.15
C ARG A 79 -5.44 19.08 -1.90
N ASP A 80 -4.96 19.67 -2.98
CA ASP A 80 -4.15 20.89 -3.00
C ASP A 80 -2.90 20.81 -2.11
N GLN A 81 -2.19 19.66 -2.19
CA GLN A 81 -1.02 19.38 -1.38
C GLN A 81 0.25 20.01 -1.96
N ASP A 82 1.12 20.51 -1.08
CA ASP A 82 2.42 21.07 -1.41
C ASP A 82 3.54 20.01 -1.54
N PHE A 83 3.20 18.72 -1.47
CA PHE A 83 4.18 17.64 -1.52
C PHE A 83 4.99 17.58 -2.83
N ALA A 84 4.43 18.08 -3.94
CA ALA A 84 5.14 18.19 -5.21
C ALA A 84 6.27 19.23 -5.16
N ASP A 85 6.13 20.23 -4.29
CA ASP A 85 7.00 21.41 -4.22
C ASP A 85 8.07 21.31 -3.12
N ILE A 86 7.90 20.39 -2.16
CA ILE A 86 8.89 20.17 -1.10
C ILE A 86 9.98 19.19 -1.56
N PRO A 87 11.21 19.30 -1.01
CA PRO A 87 12.30 18.39 -1.32
C PRO A 87 11.91 16.92 -1.06
N ALA A 88 12.35 16.01 -1.93
CA ALA A 88 12.07 14.58 -1.78
C ALA A 88 12.54 14.00 -0.43
N LYS A 89 13.60 14.55 0.15
CA LYS A 89 14.07 14.21 1.49
C LYS A 89 12.99 14.47 2.55
N ASP A 90 12.29 15.59 2.45
CA ASP A 90 11.27 15.98 3.43
C ASP A 90 10.01 15.11 3.25
N GLN A 91 9.69 14.71 2.00
CA GLN A 91 8.64 13.72 1.71
C GLN A 91 8.97 12.37 2.37
N LEU A 92 10.21 11.90 2.26
CA LEU A 92 10.67 10.67 2.88
C LEU A 92 10.68 10.78 4.41
N GLU A 93 11.14 11.91 4.98
CA GLU A 93 11.08 12.15 6.41
C GLU A 93 9.64 12.08 6.94
N PHE A 94 8.70 12.70 6.24
CA PHE A 94 7.28 12.58 6.59
C PHE A 94 6.80 11.12 6.58
N GLY A 95 7.13 10.36 5.53
CA GLY A 95 6.74 8.95 5.41
C GLY A 95 7.38 8.07 6.48
N SER A 96 8.63 8.36 6.88
CA SER A 96 9.37 7.58 7.89
C SER A 96 8.74 7.59 9.28
N TYR A 97 7.92 8.61 9.58
CA TYR A 97 7.13 8.67 10.80
C TYR A 97 6.22 7.44 10.98
N PHE A 98 5.65 6.94 9.89
CA PHE A 98 4.70 5.82 9.91
C PHE A 98 5.38 4.45 9.82
N GLY A 99 6.70 4.41 9.68
CA GLY A 99 7.48 3.18 9.64
C GLY A 99 8.65 3.26 8.65
N ARG A 100 9.38 2.15 8.54
CA ARG A 100 10.51 2.04 7.63
C ARG A 100 10.02 2.06 6.18
N HIS A 101 10.68 2.86 5.33
CA HIS A 101 10.42 2.84 3.90
C HIS A 101 10.71 1.46 3.30
N HIS A 102 9.86 1.07 2.36
CA HIS A 102 10.06 -0.11 1.55
C HIS A 102 10.64 0.28 0.20
N ILE A 103 11.80 -0.29 -0.14
CA ILE A 103 12.37 -0.17 -1.48
C ILE A 103 11.77 -1.27 -2.35
N HIS A 104 11.01 -0.90 -3.37
CA HIS A 104 10.37 -1.86 -4.25
C HIS A 104 11.40 -2.63 -5.07
N PRO A 105 11.39 -3.98 -5.06
CA PRO A 105 12.49 -4.77 -5.64
C PRO A 105 12.55 -4.74 -7.17
N THR A 106 11.45 -4.45 -7.85
CA THR A 106 11.35 -4.57 -9.31
C THR A 106 10.87 -3.31 -10.04
N SER A 107 10.67 -2.20 -9.32
CA SER A 107 10.21 -0.94 -9.92
C SER A 107 11.34 0.07 -10.08
N GLY A 108 11.16 1.00 -11.03
CA GLY A 108 12.04 2.15 -11.17
C GLY A 108 11.85 3.16 -10.05
N SER A 109 12.87 3.94 -9.78
CA SER A 109 12.90 5.02 -8.80
C SER A 109 13.58 6.25 -9.38
N PRO A 110 13.40 7.45 -8.81
CA PRO A 110 14.26 8.57 -9.14
C PRO A 110 15.73 8.25 -8.83
N GLU A 111 16.65 8.87 -9.55
CA GLU A 111 18.08 8.73 -9.25
C GLU A 111 18.39 9.16 -7.81
N GLY A 112 19.10 8.31 -7.08
CA GLY A 112 19.45 8.55 -5.68
C GLY A 112 18.32 8.42 -4.65
N LEU A 113 17.10 8.09 -5.05
CA LEU A 113 15.91 7.99 -4.17
C LEU A 113 15.19 6.65 -4.35
N PRO A 114 15.81 5.55 -3.95
CA PRO A 114 15.28 4.20 -4.20
C PRO A 114 13.98 3.89 -3.44
N GLU A 115 13.66 4.63 -2.40
CA GLU A 115 12.44 4.50 -1.59
C GLU A 115 11.19 5.02 -2.32
N LEU A 116 11.39 5.89 -3.32
CA LEU A 116 10.28 6.41 -4.11
C LEU A 116 10.00 5.49 -5.30
N HIS A 117 8.81 4.95 -5.33
CA HIS A 117 8.33 4.13 -6.44
C HIS A 117 7.60 5.03 -7.46
N ILE A 118 8.08 5.06 -8.71
CA ILE A 118 7.45 5.84 -9.77
C ILE A 118 6.54 4.95 -10.60
N VAL A 119 5.24 5.30 -10.63
CA VAL A 119 4.29 4.78 -11.62
C VAL A 119 4.20 5.80 -12.76
N HIS A 120 4.68 5.41 -13.93
CA HIS A 120 4.77 6.30 -15.07
C HIS A 120 4.35 5.57 -16.35
N ARG A 121 3.52 6.22 -17.16
CA ARG A 121 3.17 5.77 -18.50
C ARG A 121 3.81 6.71 -19.52
N TYR A 122 4.69 6.17 -20.34
CA TYR A 122 5.14 6.89 -21.55
C TYR A 122 3.97 6.98 -22.53
N GLY A 123 3.84 8.12 -23.21
CA GLY A 123 2.79 8.38 -24.20
C GLY A 123 2.63 7.29 -25.27
N PRO A 124 1.88 7.49 -26.35
CA PRO A 124 1.22 6.45 -27.15
C PRO A 124 2.18 5.57 -27.98
N THR A 125 3.21 5.07 -27.36
CA THR A 125 4.15 4.16 -27.99
C THR A 125 3.88 2.74 -27.60
N GLY A 126 3.07 2.07 -28.35
CA GLY A 126 3.27 0.68 -28.50
C GLY A 126 2.11 -0.20 -28.11
N SER A 127 1.63 -0.82 -29.15
CA SER A 127 0.72 -1.96 -29.20
C SER A 127 0.96 -3.04 -28.12
N GLU A 128 2.16 -3.21 -27.59
CA GLU A 128 2.46 -4.22 -26.56
C GLU A 128 1.94 -3.83 -25.17
N ILE A 129 2.07 -2.58 -24.76
CA ILE A 129 1.54 -2.09 -23.48
C ILE A 129 0.02 -2.01 -23.55
N ASP A 130 -0.52 -1.54 -24.66
CA ASP A 130 -1.96 -1.46 -24.85
C ASP A 130 -2.61 -2.85 -24.93
N SER A 131 -1.96 -3.83 -25.56
CA SER A 131 -2.41 -5.22 -25.56
C SER A 131 -2.31 -5.87 -24.19
N PHE A 132 -1.29 -5.54 -23.40
CA PHE A 132 -1.13 -6.00 -22.03
C PHE A 132 -2.28 -5.52 -21.12
N PHE A 133 -2.66 -4.23 -21.24
CA PHE A 133 -3.76 -3.68 -20.45
C PHE A 133 -5.15 -4.09 -20.99
N ALA A 134 -5.32 -4.16 -22.29
CA ALA A 134 -6.58 -4.58 -22.92
C ALA A 134 -6.98 -6.04 -22.60
N ASN A 135 -5.99 -6.90 -22.37
CA ASN A 135 -6.21 -8.30 -22.06
C ASN A 135 -6.27 -8.62 -20.56
N ARG A 136 -6.14 -7.61 -19.67
CA ARG A 136 -6.26 -7.82 -18.23
C ARG A 136 -7.71 -7.79 -17.79
N ASN A 137 -8.15 -8.89 -17.21
CA ASN A 137 -9.36 -8.88 -16.40
C ASN A 137 -9.08 -8.12 -15.09
N SER A 138 -9.75 -7.00 -14.86
CA SER A 138 -9.59 -6.16 -13.66
C SER A 138 -9.81 -6.93 -12.35
N ALA A 139 -10.62 -7.97 -12.35
CA ALA A 139 -10.88 -8.80 -11.18
C ALA A 139 -9.65 -9.58 -10.68
N VAL A 140 -8.69 -9.89 -11.56
CA VAL A 140 -7.43 -10.57 -11.19
C VAL A 140 -6.32 -9.62 -10.75
N SER A 141 -6.56 -8.32 -10.81
CA SER A 141 -5.57 -7.30 -10.46
C SER A 141 -5.67 -6.80 -9.01
N TRP A 142 -6.72 -7.17 -8.29
CA TRP A 142 -6.88 -6.78 -6.89
C TRP A 142 -5.79 -7.40 -6.01
N HIS A 143 -5.02 -6.56 -5.32
CA HIS A 143 -3.92 -7.02 -4.47
C HIS A 143 -3.59 -5.99 -3.38
N SER A 144 -2.89 -6.44 -2.36
CA SER A 144 -2.09 -5.59 -1.48
C SER A 144 -0.64 -5.62 -1.96
N ASP A 145 -0.02 -4.46 -2.10
CA ASP A 145 1.36 -4.35 -2.56
C ASP A 145 2.33 -5.09 -1.65
N VAL A 146 3.34 -5.69 -2.26
CA VAL A 146 4.47 -6.38 -1.62
C VAL A 146 4.09 -7.24 -0.41
N SER A 147 2.93 -7.86 -0.48
CA SER A 147 2.35 -8.68 0.58
C SER A 147 3.21 -9.90 0.95
N TYR A 148 4.20 -10.24 0.13
CA TYR A 148 5.16 -11.31 0.36
C TYR A 148 6.24 -10.97 1.38
N GLU A 149 6.39 -9.71 1.81
CA GLU A 149 7.34 -9.33 2.85
C GLU A 149 6.93 -9.90 4.21
N ALA A 150 7.90 -10.18 5.08
CA ALA A 150 7.62 -10.64 6.44
C ALA A 150 6.85 -9.58 7.26
N GLN A 151 7.18 -8.32 7.04
CA GLN A 151 6.47 -7.15 7.55
C GLN A 151 6.05 -6.27 6.37
N PRO A 152 4.88 -6.53 5.76
CA PRO A 152 4.36 -5.70 4.66
C PRO A 152 4.13 -4.27 5.11
N PRO A 153 4.24 -3.27 4.20
CA PRO A 153 3.92 -1.88 4.51
C PRO A 153 2.52 -1.73 5.11
N GLY A 154 2.40 -0.96 6.19
CA GLY A 154 1.12 -0.67 6.85
C GLY A 154 0.38 0.50 6.21
N VAL A 155 1.11 1.44 5.61
CA VAL A 155 0.59 2.64 4.95
C VAL A 155 1.30 2.85 3.63
N THR A 156 0.56 3.29 2.62
CA THR A 156 1.09 3.70 1.31
C THR A 156 0.68 5.13 1.02
N PHE A 157 1.63 5.95 0.62
CA PHE A 157 1.37 7.31 0.12
C PHE A 157 1.46 7.30 -1.40
N LEU A 158 0.39 7.75 -2.06
CA LEU A 158 0.33 7.93 -3.51
C LEU A 158 0.23 9.42 -3.82
N HIS A 159 1.27 9.97 -4.44
CA HIS A 159 1.26 11.34 -4.93
C HIS A 159 0.92 11.32 -6.42
N VAL A 160 -0.12 11.99 -6.81
CA VAL A 160 -0.57 12.08 -8.19
C VAL A 160 -0.17 13.44 -8.73
N PHE A 161 0.77 13.45 -9.69
CA PHE A 161 1.28 14.68 -10.30
C PHE A 161 0.58 15.02 -11.60
N ASP A 162 0.25 14.01 -12.38
CA ASP A 162 -0.37 14.16 -13.68
C ASP A 162 -1.31 12.99 -13.97
N THR A 163 -2.48 13.29 -14.52
CA THR A 163 -3.51 12.30 -14.85
C THR A 163 -4.14 12.65 -16.18
N PRO A 164 -4.62 11.67 -16.94
CA PRO A 164 -5.48 11.96 -18.07
C PRO A 164 -6.79 12.64 -17.61
N GLU A 165 -7.39 13.43 -18.47
CA GLU A 165 -8.68 14.08 -18.21
C GLU A 165 -9.79 13.05 -17.91
N VAL A 166 -9.71 11.89 -18.56
CA VAL A 166 -10.69 10.80 -18.43
C VAL A 166 -9.99 9.45 -18.29
N GLY A 167 -10.40 8.65 -17.34
CA GLY A 167 -9.86 7.31 -17.10
C GLY A 167 -8.55 7.31 -16.31
N GLY A 168 -7.94 6.14 -16.20
CA GLY A 168 -6.71 5.95 -15.39
C GLY A 168 -6.96 5.83 -13.89
N ASP A 169 -8.20 5.52 -13.50
CA ASP A 169 -8.61 5.43 -12.10
C ASP A 169 -7.84 4.35 -11.33
N THR A 170 -7.49 4.66 -10.09
CA THR A 170 -7.05 3.66 -9.12
C THR A 170 -8.22 3.27 -8.22
N LEU A 171 -8.58 1.99 -8.27
CA LEU A 171 -9.69 1.46 -7.48
C LEU A 171 -9.19 0.84 -6.18
N PHE A 172 -9.95 1.05 -5.10
CA PHE A 172 -9.63 0.53 -3.77
C PHE A 172 -10.75 -0.36 -3.24
N GLY A 173 -10.40 -1.51 -2.65
CA GLY A 173 -11.34 -2.45 -2.06
C GLY A 173 -11.20 -2.52 -0.54
N ASN A 174 -12.33 -2.42 0.19
CA ASN A 174 -12.36 -2.52 1.64
C ASN A 174 -12.37 -3.99 2.09
N GLN A 175 -11.23 -4.49 2.55
CA GLN A 175 -11.09 -5.87 3.00
C GLN A 175 -11.75 -6.15 4.35
N VAL A 176 -12.06 -5.12 5.14
CA VAL A 176 -12.90 -5.25 6.35
C VAL A 176 -14.34 -5.58 5.94
N GLU A 177 -14.89 -4.83 4.98
CA GLU A 177 -16.23 -5.11 4.45
C GLU A 177 -16.29 -6.45 3.73
N ALA A 178 -15.23 -6.82 3.00
CA ALA A 178 -15.16 -8.14 2.39
C ALA A 178 -15.25 -9.25 3.45
N TYR A 179 -14.56 -9.12 4.57
CA TYR A 179 -14.66 -10.05 5.69
C TYR A 179 -16.06 -10.00 6.34
N ASN A 180 -16.58 -8.81 6.63
CA ASN A 180 -17.86 -8.64 7.34
C ASN A 180 -19.04 -9.26 6.58
N ARG A 181 -18.99 -9.25 5.24
CA ARG A 181 -20.04 -9.81 4.36
C ARG A 181 -19.97 -11.32 4.15
N LEU A 182 -18.95 -11.98 4.69
CA LEU A 182 -18.91 -13.44 4.68
C LEU A 182 -19.96 -14.02 5.65
N SER A 183 -20.48 -15.21 5.30
CA SER A 183 -21.31 -15.97 6.24
C SER A 183 -20.51 -16.40 7.47
N GLU A 184 -21.16 -16.52 8.62
CA GLU A 184 -20.48 -16.94 9.86
C GLU A 184 -19.73 -18.28 9.71
N PRO A 185 -20.30 -19.34 9.08
CA PRO A 185 -19.56 -20.58 8.86
C PRO A 185 -18.29 -20.40 8.01
N LEU A 186 -18.28 -19.44 7.06
CA LEU A 186 -17.09 -19.15 6.26
C LEU A 186 -16.05 -18.38 7.09
N LYS A 187 -16.47 -17.40 7.87
CA LYS A 187 -15.57 -16.68 8.81
C LYS A 187 -14.88 -17.66 9.75
N GLU A 188 -15.63 -18.57 10.36
CA GLU A 188 -15.08 -19.60 11.26
C GLU A 188 -14.04 -20.49 10.58
N ARG A 189 -14.28 -20.88 9.33
CA ARG A 189 -13.33 -21.69 8.54
C ARG A 189 -12.04 -20.93 8.22
N LEU A 190 -12.12 -19.61 7.99
CA LEU A 190 -10.96 -18.79 7.64
C LEU A 190 -10.08 -18.46 8.85
N HIS A 191 -10.66 -18.45 10.07
CA HIS A 191 -9.88 -18.17 11.27
C HIS A 191 -8.79 -19.21 11.49
N GLY A 192 -7.56 -18.74 11.69
CA GLY A 192 -6.38 -19.56 11.91
C GLY A 192 -5.78 -20.19 10.64
N LEU A 193 -6.39 -19.96 9.47
CA LEU A 193 -5.75 -20.31 8.21
C LEU A 193 -4.70 -19.26 7.84
N LYS A 194 -3.69 -19.70 7.10
CA LYS A 194 -2.66 -18.85 6.54
C LYS A 194 -2.58 -19.01 5.03
N ALA A 195 -2.05 -18.00 4.37
CA ALA A 195 -1.72 -18.03 2.96
C ALA A 195 -0.24 -17.70 2.76
N VAL A 196 0.41 -18.40 1.84
CA VAL A 196 1.77 -18.10 1.38
C VAL A 196 1.67 -17.02 0.32
N HIS A 197 2.29 -15.89 0.57
CA HIS A 197 2.49 -14.81 -0.38
C HIS A 197 3.91 -14.90 -0.94
N SER A 198 4.06 -14.82 -2.26
CA SER A 198 5.33 -15.04 -2.96
C SER A 198 5.68 -13.85 -3.86
N GLY A 199 6.93 -13.39 -3.76
CA GLY A 199 7.51 -12.38 -4.65
C GLY A 199 8.27 -13.00 -5.84
N PHE A 200 8.37 -14.33 -5.92
CA PHE A 200 9.18 -15.01 -6.93
C PHE A 200 8.64 -14.79 -8.33
N GLU A 201 7.34 -14.86 -8.52
CA GLU A 201 6.68 -14.69 -9.81
C GLU A 201 6.88 -13.25 -10.33
N GLN A 202 6.80 -12.26 -9.44
CA GLN A 202 7.05 -10.86 -9.78
C GLN A 202 8.52 -10.63 -10.18
N ALA A 203 9.45 -11.21 -9.45
CA ALA A 203 10.87 -11.10 -9.77
C ALA A 203 11.21 -11.80 -11.09
N GLN A 204 10.64 -12.98 -11.35
CA GLN A 204 10.82 -13.69 -12.61
C GLN A 204 10.25 -12.89 -13.79
N PHE A 205 9.05 -12.37 -13.64
CA PHE A 205 8.42 -11.51 -14.65
C PHE A 205 9.26 -10.27 -14.99
N SER A 206 9.91 -9.66 -13.98
CA SER A 206 10.84 -8.55 -14.20
C SER A 206 12.07 -8.97 -14.99
N ARG A 207 12.70 -10.10 -14.61
CA ARG A 207 13.89 -10.64 -15.31
C ARG A 207 13.60 -10.97 -16.78
N ASP A 208 12.46 -11.63 -17.05
CA ASP A 208 12.07 -12.06 -18.40
C ASP A 208 11.86 -10.88 -19.37
N ARG A 209 11.63 -9.69 -18.83
CA ARG A 209 11.47 -8.44 -19.59
C ARG A 209 12.67 -7.52 -19.53
N GLY A 210 13.80 -7.99 -19.04
CA GLY A 210 15.01 -7.19 -18.89
C GLY A 210 14.87 -6.08 -17.83
N GLY A 211 13.92 -6.22 -16.89
CA GLY A 211 13.74 -5.30 -15.78
C GLY A 211 14.70 -5.58 -14.61
N VAL A 212 14.68 -4.69 -13.63
CA VAL A 212 15.53 -4.79 -12.44
C VAL A 212 14.97 -5.78 -11.42
N VAL A 213 15.87 -6.45 -10.69
CA VAL A 213 15.57 -7.16 -9.44
C VAL A 213 16.61 -6.74 -8.42
N ARG A 214 16.26 -5.73 -7.61
CA ARG A 214 17.18 -5.07 -6.66
C ARG A 214 17.31 -5.79 -5.32
N ARG A 215 16.39 -6.71 -5.02
CA ARG A 215 16.44 -7.58 -3.85
C ARG A 215 15.96 -8.96 -4.25
N GLU A 216 16.57 -9.99 -3.68
CA GLU A 216 16.14 -11.37 -3.92
C GLU A 216 14.71 -11.58 -3.43
N PRO A 217 13.87 -12.29 -4.21
CA PRO A 217 12.47 -12.50 -3.86
C PRO A 217 12.35 -13.36 -2.60
N VAL A 218 11.34 -13.04 -1.82
CA VAL A 218 10.98 -13.77 -0.60
C VAL A 218 9.56 -14.31 -0.68
N LYS A 219 9.25 -15.26 0.20
CA LYS A 219 7.89 -15.75 0.44
C LYS A 219 7.64 -15.85 1.93
N ASN A 220 6.48 -15.41 2.36
CA ASN A 220 6.08 -15.46 3.76
C ASN A 220 4.65 -15.92 3.91
N GLU A 221 4.35 -16.52 5.06
CA GLU A 221 3.00 -16.91 5.45
C GLU A 221 2.35 -15.81 6.27
N HIS A 222 1.15 -15.40 5.86
CA HIS A 222 0.33 -14.46 6.61
C HIS A 222 -1.03 -15.05 6.97
N PRO A 223 -1.61 -14.69 8.13
CA PRO A 223 -2.98 -15.03 8.43
C PRO A 223 -3.93 -14.47 7.35
N ILE A 224 -4.90 -15.29 6.90
CA ILE A 224 -5.93 -14.85 5.96
C ILE A 224 -6.84 -13.79 6.57
N VAL A 225 -7.12 -13.91 7.87
CA VAL A 225 -7.86 -12.89 8.64
C VAL A 225 -6.87 -12.20 9.57
N ARG A 226 -6.69 -10.90 9.37
CA ARG A 226 -5.85 -10.03 10.19
C ARG A 226 -6.70 -9.04 10.97
N THR A 227 -6.25 -8.70 12.17
CA THR A 227 -6.88 -7.67 13.00
C THR A 227 -6.05 -6.40 12.94
N HIS A 228 -6.69 -5.27 12.62
CA HIS A 228 -5.99 -3.98 12.58
C HIS A 228 -5.70 -3.49 14.00
N PRO A 229 -4.44 -3.15 14.34
CA PRO A 229 -4.05 -2.83 15.71
C PRO A 229 -4.67 -1.55 16.27
N ALA A 230 -5.00 -0.56 15.42
CA ALA A 230 -5.64 0.68 15.87
C ALA A 230 -7.17 0.58 16.00
N THR A 231 -7.84 -0.17 15.10
CA THR A 231 -9.31 -0.20 15.07
C THR A 231 -9.92 -1.48 15.64
N GLY A 232 -9.13 -2.54 15.79
CA GLY A 232 -9.63 -3.87 16.18
C GLY A 232 -10.43 -4.59 15.09
N GLU A 233 -10.64 -3.97 13.93
CA GLU A 233 -11.41 -4.54 12.82
C GLU A 233 -10.67 -5.71 12.18
N LYS A 234 -11.42 -6.73 11.79
CA LYS A 234 -10.89 -7.88 11.05
C LYS A 234 -11.01 -7.66 9.56
N ALA A 235 -9.96 -7.98 8.82
CA ALA A 235 -9.89 -7.84 7.37
C ALA A 235 -9.37 -9.12 6.72
N LEU A 236 -9.78 -9.38 5.49
CA LEU A 236 -9.14 -10.40 4.67
C LEU A 236 -7.76 -9.91 4.20
N TYR A 237 -6.78 -10.81 4.22
CA TYR A 237 -5.44 -10.55 3.73
C TYR A 237 -4.97 -11.69 2.84
N ILE A 238 -5.35 -11.61 1.57
CA ILE A 238 -5.04 -12.61 0.57
C ILE A 238 -4.99 -11.96 -0.81
N ASN A 239 -3.95 -12.27 -1.58
CA ASN A 239 -3.82 -11.85 -2.98
C ASN A 239 -4.19 -12.99 -3.92
N ALA A 240 -4.52 -12.65 -5.16
CA ALA A 240 -4.61 -13.64 -6.24
C ALA A 240 -3.27 -14.39 -6.37
N GLY A 241 -3.31 -15.72 -6.53
CA GLY A 241 -2.11 -16.57 -6.60
C GLY A 241 -1.53 -17.01 -5.26
N CYS A 242 -2.01 -16.52 -4.12
CA CYS A 242 -1.61 -17.06 -2.82
C CYS A 242 -2.02 -18.53 -2.66
N LYS A 243 -1.14 -19.31 -2.03
CA LYS A 243 -1.40 -20.73 -1.72
C LYS A 243 -1.83 -20.86 -0.27
N LEU A 244 -3.00 -21.48 -0.03
CA LEU A 244 -3.46 -21.77 1.33
C LEU A 244 -2.59 -22.85 1.96
N THR A 245 -2.22 -22.65 3.23
CA THR A 245 -1.56 -23.68 4.04
C THR A 245 -2.55 -24.27 5.03
N LYS A 246 -2.54 -25.59 5.16
CA LYS A 246 -3.40 -26.29 6.11
C LYS A 246 -2.96 -26.00 7.55
N ARG A 247 -3.94 -25.98 8.45
CA ARG A 247 -3.72 -25.87 9.90
C ARG A 247 -2.90 -27.09 10.35
N GLY A 248 -1.62 -26.89 10.75
CA GLY A 248 -0.86 -27.93 11.44
C GLY A 248 0.22 -28.69 10.64
N GLU A 249 0.42 -28.42 9.37
CA GLU A 249 1.59 -28.97 8.67
C GLU A 249 2.85 -28.16 9.05
N ARG A 250 3.57 -28.63 10.09
CA ARG A 250 4.95 -28.23 10.29
C ARG A 250 5.75 -28.83 9.13
N ARG A 251 6.36 -27.99 8.32
CA ARG A 251 7.36 -28.49 7.37
C ARG A 251 8.56 -28.97 8.17
N GLY A 252 8.88 -30.30 8.06
CA GLY A 252 10.15 -30.84 8.42
C GLY A 252 11.26 -30.29 7.52
#